data_9933f63e83dfb57f65f4cd7b2d1e8ef7
#
_entry.id   9933f63e83dfb57f65f4cd7b2d1e8ef7
#
_cell.length_a   1.000
_cell.length_b   1.000
_cell.length_c   1.000
_cell.angle_alpha   90.00
_cell.angle_beta   90.00
_cell.angle_gamma   90.00
#
_symmetry.space_group_name_H-M   'P 1'
#
loop_
_entity.id
_entity.type
_entity.pdbx_description
1 polymer ?
#
loop_
_entity_poly.entity_id
_entity_poly.type
_entity_poly.pdbx_seq_one_letter_code
_entity_poly.pdbx_strand_id
1 'polypeptide(L)'
;MNKPSLSIVIPTYNERENISKIVARLKKTLKGINHEIIFVDDNSPDGTSDEIKLFIENNSRINLIHRIGRRGLSGAVIEGIYAAKADLVGVMDCDLQHDESKLLDMLDLFSKSPSLDLVIGSRFTADGEISDKAFSKVREIGSKIITVIIKKILSINSTDPLSGFFMVRKESFLKCSDNLQTQGFKILADFLSMSGKNIKIKEVGYKFKNRIMGESKMSFLTILELFSLVISQILKGRVSIRFILFCIVGLSGIFVQLLVTGLVLIL
;
A
#
# COMPACT_ATOMS: atom_id res chain seq x y z
N MET A 1 16.45 24.97 4.55
CA MET A 1 16.74 23.60 5.09
C MET A 1 17.38 22.78 3.98
N ASN A 2 18.40 21.97 4.28
CA ASN A 2 18.98 21.08 3.28
C ASN A 2 17.94 20.04 2.85
N LYS A 3 17.95 19.66 1.55
CA LYS A 3 17.09 18.63 0.96
C LYS A 3 17.18 17.34 1.81
N PRO A 4 16.07 16.72 2.22
CA PRO A 4 16.11 15.45 2.94
C PRO A 4 16.67 14.33 2.05
N SER A 5 17.32 13.35 2.64
CA SER A 5 17.81 12.16 1.95
C SER A 5 16.74 11.08 1.81
N LEU A 6 15.70 11.14 2.64
CA LEU A 6 14.59 10.19 2.69
C LEU A 6 13.28 10.91 3.02
N SER A 7 12.22 10.66 2.26
CA SER A 7 10.84 11.02 2.61
C SER A 7 10.07 9.76 2.98
N ILE A 8 9.34 9.79 4.09
CA ILE A 8 8.45 8.69 4.51
C ILE A 8 7.02 9.12 4.29
N VAL A 9 6.30 8.44 3.42
CA VAL A 9 4.87 8.65 3.14
C VAL A 9 4.05 7.67 3.97
N ILE A 10 3.11 8.19 4.75
CA ILE A 10 2.24 7.42 5.63
C ILE A 10 0.79 7.80 5.33
N PRO A 11 0.07 6.99 4.54
CA PRO A 11 -1.36 7.18 4.36
C PRO A 11 -2.11 6.87 5.64
N THR A 12 -3.09 7.72 5.98
CA THR A 12 -3.88 7.60 7.22
C THR A 12 -5.38 7.70 6.94
N TYR A 13 -6.15 6.88 7.66
CA TYR A 13 -7.59 6.99 7.79
C TYR A 13 -8.06 6.32 9.08
N ASN A 14 -8.53 7.09 10.07
CA ASN A 14 -8.90 6.65 11.41
C ASN A 14 -7.72 5.97 12.13
N GLU A 15 -6.63 6.71 12.29
CA GLU A 15 -5.37 6.21 12.87
C GLU A 15 -4.86 7.10 14.03
N ARG A 16 -5.74 7.93 14.65
CA ARG A 16 -5.37 8.91 15.69
C ARG A 16 -4.46 8.33 16.77
N GLU A 17 -4.80 7.15 17.30
CA GLU A 17 -4.08 6.53 18.41
C GLU A 17 -2.69 5.96 18.03
N ASN A 18 -2.43 5.83 16.74
CA ASN A 18 -1.17 5.33 16.21
C ASN A 18 -0.18 6.44 15.85
N ILE A 19 -0.64 7.68 15.65
CA ILE A 19 0.21 8.81 15.19
C ILE A 19 1.40 9.04 16.12
N SER A 20 1.17 9.21 17.42
CA SER A 20 2.24 9.46 18.40
C SER A 20 3.27 8.32 18.43
N LYS A 21 2.79 7.09 18.33
CA LYS A 21 3.62 5.88 18.38
C LYS A 21 4.51 5.76 17.14
N ILE A 22 3.94 5.96 15.93
CA ILE A 22 4.71 5.85 14.69
C ILE A 22 5.74 6.97 14.58
N VAL A 23 5.42 8.20 14.98
CA VAL A 23 6.36 9.32 15.02
C VAL A 23 7.53 9.01 15.96
N ALA A 24 7.25 8.50 17.18
CA ALA A 24 8.29 8.14 18.12
C ALA A 24 9.21 7.03 17.61
N ARG A 25 8.65 5.99 16.98
CA ARG A 25 9.41 4.88 16.37
C ARG A 25 10.29 5.37 15.22
N LEU A 26 9.75 6.15 14.28
CA LEU A 26 10.50 6.70 13.17
C LEU A 26 11.61 7.65 13.64
N LYS A 27 11.33 8.51 14.62
CA LYS A 27 12.35 9.38 15.22
C LYS A 27 13.52 8.59 15.82
N LYS A 28 13.23 7.45 16.45
CA LYS A 28 14.26 6.55 17.00
C LYS A 28 15.05 5.85 15.89
N THR A 29 14.35 5.24 14.92
CA THR A 29 14.94 4.44 13.84
C THR A 29 15.78 5.31 12.92
N LEU A 30 15.29 6.48 12.53
CA LEU A 30 15.95 7.38 11.57
C LEU A 30 16.83 8.43 12.25
N LYS A 31 17.27 8.16 13.49
CA LYS A 31 18.20 9.06 14.19
C LYS A 31 19.50 9.23 13.38
N GLY A 32 19.88 10.48 13.11
CA GLY A 32 21.07 10.81 12.30
C GLY A 32 20.83 10.85 10.78
N ILE A 33 19.67 10.41 10.31
CA ILE A 33 19.28 10.50 8.89
C ILE A 33 18.48 11.78 8.67
N ASN A 34 18.85 12.58 7.67
CA ASN A 34 18.07 13.75 7.28
C ASN A 34 16.82 13.29 6.52
N HIS A 35 15.67 13.26 7.20
CA HIS A 35 14.42 12.75 6.67
C HIS A 35 13.25 13.70 6.89
N GLU A 36 12.19 13.52 6.16
CA GLU A 36 10.86 14.09 6.41
C GLU A 36 9.80 12.98 6.49
N ILE A 37 8.72 13.25 7.18
CA ILE A 37 7.54 12.40 7.29
C ILE A 37 6.35 13.15 6.67
N ILE A 38 5.64 12.51 5.76
CA ILE A 38 4.48 13.07 5.08
C ILE A 38 3.27 12.18 5.40
N PHE A 39 2.43 12.65 6.29
CA PHE A 39 1.13 12.03 6.52
C PHE A 39 0.16 12.47 5.43
N VAL A 40 -0.59 11.52 4.90
CA VAL A 40 -1.63 11.79 3.90
C VAL A 40 -2.95 11.28 4.43
N ASP A 41 -3.77 12.19 4.97
CA ASP A 41 -5.00 11.86 5.67
C ASP A 41 -6.24 11.99 4.78
N ASP A 42 -7.00 10.91 4.69
CA ASP A 42 -8.21 10.80 3.88
C ASP A 42 -9.46 11.38 4.58
N ASN A 43 -9.31 12.55 5.19
CA ASN A 43 -10.36 13.25 5.94
C ASN A 43 -10.93 12.37 7.05
N SER A 44 -10.07 11.94 7.95
CA SER A 44 -10.42 11.10 9.10
C SER A 44 -11.37 11.83 10.06
N PRO A 45 -12.52 11.24 10.43
CA PRO A 45 -13.45 11.86 11.37
C PRO A 45 -13.03 11.71 12.84
N ASP A 46 -12.03 10.89 13.17
CA ASP A 46 -11.59 10.56 14.53
C ASP A 46 -10.60 11.58 15.13
N GLY A 47 -10.24 12.63 14.38
CA GLY A 47 -9.26 13.63 14.80
C GLY A 47 -7.81 13.25 14.47
N THR A 48 -7.57 12.29 13.58
CA THR A 48 -6.22 11.93 13.10
C THR A 48 -5.44 13.15 12.60
N SER A 49 -6.06 13.97 11.73
CA SER A 49 -5.43 15.20 11.21
C SER A 49 -5.03 16.18 12.30
N ASP A 50 -5.84 16.33 13.34
CA ASP A 50 -5.57 17.27 14.42
C ASP A 50 -4.43 16.77 15.30
N GLU A 51 -4.37 15.46 15.55
CA GLU A 51 -3.23 14.84 16.25
C GLU A 51 -1.92 15.06 15.47
N ILE A 52 -1.93 14.93 14.14
CA ILE A 52 -0.75 15.17 13.29
C ILE A 52 -0.30 16.63 13.37
N LYS A 53 -1.23 17.60 13.36
CA LYS A 53 -0.92 19.04 13.46
C LYS A 53 -0.13 19.39 14.72
N LEU A 54 -0.43 18.75 15.87
CA LEU A 54 0.34 18.95 17.12
C LEU A 54 1.82 18.58 16.96
N PHE A 55 2.13 17.57 16.13
CA PHE A 55 3.52 17.19 15.84
C PHE A 55 4.19 18.16 14.86
N ILE A 56 3.44 18.76 13.92
CA ILE A 56 3.97 19.73 12.95
C ILE A 56 4.44 21.00 13.67
N GLU A 57 3.68 21.49 14.63
CA GLU A 57 4.03 22.68 15.44
C GLU A 57 5.41 22.56 16.09
N ASN A 58 5.78 21.35 16.49
CA ASN A 58 7.03 21.06 17.20
C ASN A 58 8.13 20.45 16.28
N ASN A 59 7.83 20.13 15.02
CA ASN A 59 8.78 19.48 14.12
C ASN A 59 8.49 19.83 12.65
N SER A 60 9.28 20.74 12.10
CA SER A 60 9.17 21.17 10.70
C SER A 60 9.48 20.10 9.64
N ARG A 61 9.87 18.90 10.06
CA ARG A 61 10.09 17.73 9.17
C ARG A 61 8.86 16.85 9.03
N ILE A 62 7.78 17.14 9.76
CA ILE A 62 6.49 16.45 9.64
C ILE A 62 5.58 17.34 8.81
N ASN A 63 4.93 16.76 7.83
CA ASN A 63 4.01 17.42 6.92
C ASN A 63 2.68 16.64 6.89
N LEU A 64 1.59 17.35 6.62
CA LEU A 64 0.25 16.79 6.47
C LEU A 64 -0.34 17.20 5.13
N ILE A 65 -0.82 16.23 4.37
CA ILE A 65 -1.71 16.44 3.24
C ILE A 65 -3.10 15.97 3.69
N HIS A 66 -4.02 16.90 3.85
CA HIS A 66 -5.41 16.61 4.22
C HIS A 66 -6.26 16.54 2.95
N ARG A 67 -6.80 15.35 2.62
CA ARG A 67 -7.51 15.06 1.37
C ARG A 67 -9.01 15.14 1.57
N ILE A 68 -9.62 16.26 1.22
CA ILE A 68 -11.06 16.47 1.29
C ILE A 68 -11.74 16.02 -0.01
N GLY A 69 -12.86 15.29 0.09
CA GLY A 69 -13.68 14.89 -1.06
C GLY A 69 -13.12 13.74 -1.92
N ARG A 70 -11.96 13.20 -1.54
CA ARG A 70 -11.32 12.06 -2.24
C ARG A 70 -10.76 11.09 -1.21
N ARG A 71 -10.90 9.79 -1.48
CA ARG A 71 -10.45 8.72 -0.59
C ARG A 71 -9.79 7.59 -1.40
N GLY A 72 -8.92 6.86 -0.76
CA GLY A 72 -8.28 5.66 -1.29
C GLY A 72 -6.78 5.64 -1.08
N LEU A 73 -6.30 4.50 -0.57
CA LEU A 73 -4.90 4.29 -0.19
C LEU A 73 -3.93 4.61 -1.34
N SER A 74 -4.21 4.11 -2.55
CA SER A 74 -3.35 4.35 -3.72
C SER A 74 -3.21 5.84 -4.02
N GLY A 75 -4.32 6.58 -4.04
CA GLY A 75 -4.29 8.04 -4.25
C GLY A 75 -3.53 8.78 -3.16
N ALA A 76 -3.67 8.37 -1.88
CA ALA A 76 -2.93 8.94 -0.77
C ALA A 76 -1.41 8.74 -0.94
N VAL A 77 -0.97 7.55 -1.30
CA VAL A 77 0.44 7.24 -1.55
C VAL A 77 0.97 8.04 -2.73
N ILE A 78 0.24 8.10 -3.84
CA ILE A 78 0.64 8.87 -5.03
C ILE A 78 0.85 10.35 -4.67
N GLU A 79 -0.12 11.00 -4.01
CA GLU A 79 -0.01 12.40 -3.60
C GLU A 79 1.17 12.63 -2.63
N GLY A 80 1.38 11.70 -1.70
CA GLY A 80 2.52 11.75 -0.79
C GLY A 80 3.86 11.66 -1.52
N ILE A 81 4.00 10.76 -2.50
CA ILE A 81 5.22 10.63 -3.30
C ILE A 81 5.45 11.88 -4.16
N TYR A 82 4.41 12.47 -4.75
CA TYR A 82 4.54 13.74 -5.46
C TYR A 82 5.05 14.87 -4.56
N ALA A 83 4.54 14.97 -3.34
CA ALA A 83 4.92 15.99 -2.37
C ALA A 83 6.32 15.76 -1.74
N ALA A 84 6.85 14.54 -1.80
CA ALA A 84 8.14 14.18 -1.22
C ALA A 84 9.27 15.04 -1.81
N LYS A 85 10.16 15.53 -0.94
CA LYS A 85 11.33 16.35 -1.34
C LYS A 85 12.56 15.50 -1.60
N ALA A 86 12.66 14.32 -1.00
CA ALA A 86 13.77 13.40 -1.21
C ALA A 86 13.69 12.65 -2.54
N ASP A 87 14.83 12.14 -3.01
CA ASP A 87 14.91 11.26 -4.17
C ASP A 87 14.52 9.80 -3.84
N LEU A 88 14.65 9.41 -2.58
CA LEU A 88 14.19 8.13 -2.05
C LEU A 88 12.94 8.34 -1.21
N VAL A 89 11.89 7.57 -1.50
CA VAL A 89 10.62 7.65 -0.80
C VAL A 89 10.27 6.28 -0.23
N GLY A 90 10.19 6.21 1.09
CA GLY A 90 9.64 5.06 1.82
C GLY A 90 8.13 5.23 1.97
N VAL A 91 7.38 4.15 1.78
CA VAL A 91 5.94 4.08 2.04
C VAL A 91 5.70 3.03 3.12
N MET A 92 4.87 3.34 4.09
CA MET A 92 4.48 2.39 5.14
C MET A 92 3.11 2.74 5.73
N ASP A 93 2.38 1.72 6.19
CA ASP A 93 1.09 1.92 6.87
C ASP A 93 1.29 2.47 8.30
N CYS A 94 0.27 3.17 8.81
CA CYS A 94 0.28 3.78 10.14
C CYS A 94 -0.04 2.79 11.28
N ASP A 95 -0.50 1.58 10.98
CA ASP A 95 -1.06 0.60 11.92
C ASP A 95 -0.04 -0.15 12.80
N LEU A 96 1.24 0.23 12.71
CA LEU A 96 2.36 -0.33 13.48
C LEU A 96 2.67 -1.82 13.23
N GLN A 97 2.12 -2.41 12.17
CA GLN A 97 2.38 -3.81 11.79
C GLN A 97 3.72 -3.96 11.06
N HIS A 98 4.17 -2.93 10.35
CA HIS A 98 5.46 -2.90 9.67
C HIS A 98 6.62 -2.74 10.66
N ASP A 99 7.77 -3.31 10.30
CA ASP A 99 9.00 -3.14 11.06
C ASP A 99 9.81 -1.96 10.50
N GLU A 100 9.66 -0.80 11.13
CA GLU A 100 10.30 0.44 10.73
C GLU A 100 11.84 0.36 10.72
N SER A 101 12.45 -0.59 11.45
CA SER A 101 13.92 -0.78 11.44
C SER A 101 14.43 -1.18 10.06
N LYS A 102 13.59 -1.83 9.25
CA LYS A 102 13.94 -2.27 7.89
C LYS A 102 14.13 -1.13 6.89
N LEU A 103 13.68 0.09 7.24
CA LEU A 103 14.01 1.27 6.44
C LEU A 103 15.53 1.49 6.33
N LEU A 104 16.30 1.12 7.35
CA LEU A 104 17.77 1.23 7.32
C LEU A 104 18.36 0.21 6.34
N ASP A 105 17.89 -1.04 6.36
CA ASP A 105 18.31 -2.08 5.43
C ASP A 105 17.99 -1.69 3.98
N MET A 106 16.80 -1.09 3.74
CA MET A 106 16.41 -0.58 2.43
C MET A 106 17.32 0.55 1.95
N LEU A 107 17.66 1.52 2.81
CA LEU A 107 18.59 2.60 2.49
C LEU A 107 19.99 2.06 2.15
N ASP A 108 20.50 1.08 2.91
CA ASP A 108 21.78 0.44 2.65
C ASP A 108 21.80 -0.25 1.26
N LEU A 109 20.71 -0.91 0.87
CA LEU A 109 20.57 -1.50 -0.47
C LEU A 109 20.64 -0.46 -1.59
N PHE A 110 20.00 0.71 -1.41
CA PHE A 110 20.08 1.81 -2.38
C PHE A 110 21.49 2.42 -2.45
N SER A 111 22.18 2.52 -1.32
CA SER A 111 23.57 3.02 -1.29
C SER A 111 24.53 2.09 -2.02
N LYS A 112 24.38 0.76 -1.85
CA LYS A 112 25.20 -0.28 -2.50
C LYS A 112 24.85 -0.52 -3.97
N SER A 113 23.68 -0.09 -4.40
CA SER A 113 23.18 -0.33 -5.77
C SER A 113 22.52 0.94 -6.34
N PRO A 114 23.30 1.88 -6.89
CA PRO A 114 22.77 3.17 -7.41
C PRO A 114 21.72 3.01 -8.51
N SER A 115 21.74 1.91 -9.24
CA SER A 115 20.77 1.62 -10.30
C SER A 115 19.49 0.95 -9.80
N LEU A 116 19.33 0.76 -8.49
CA LEU A 116 18.14 0.14 -7.88
C LEU A 116 16.98 1.13 -7.92
N ASP A 117 15.80 0.65 -8.31
CA ASP A 117 14.59 1.46 -8.43
C ASP A 117 13.65 1.28 -7.24
N LEU A 118 13.57 0.05 -6.72
CA LEU A 118 12.58 -0.35 -5.72
C LEU A 118 13.14 -1.37 -4.74
N VAL A 119 12.87 -1.17 -3.46
CA VAL A 119 13.06 -2.19 -2.40
C VAL A 119 11.71 -2.45 -1.73
N ILE A 120 11.32 -3.73 -1.68
CA ILE A 120 10.05 -4.15 -1.09
C ILE A 120 10.32 -4.81 0.25
N GLY A 121 9.61 -4.37 1.29
CA GLY A 121 9.50 -5.11 2.54
C GLY A 121 8.55 -6.29 2.30
N SER A 122 9.08 -7.51 2.33
CA SER A 122 8.31 -8.72 2.04
C SER A 122 8.07 -9.53 3.29
N ARG A 123 6.85 -10.04 3.39
CA ARG A 123 6.42 -11.00 4.43
C ARG A 123 6.71 -12.45 4.05
N PHE A 124 7.09 -12.70 2.79
CA PHE A 124 7.16 -14.04 2.18
C PHE A 124 8.56 -14.41 1.69
N THR A 125 9.58 -13.63 1.99
CA THR A 125 10.98 -14.04 1.81
C THR A 125 11.39 -15.04 2.89
N ALA A 126 12.55 -15.69 2.74
CA ALA A 126 13.08 -16.63 3.73
C ALA A 126 13.22 -16.02 5.14
N ASP A 127 13.56 -14.71 5.20
CA ASP A 127 13.69 -13.94 6.45
C ASP A 127 12.40 -13.20 6.83
N GLY A 128 11.32 -13.37 6.05
CA GLY A 128 10.01 -12.79 6.31
C GLY A 128 9.18 -13.70 7.22
N GLU A 129 8.42 -13.11 8.12
CA GLU A 129 7.57 -13.84 9.06
C GLU A 129 6.25 -13.10 9.24
N ILE A 130 5.16 -13.86 9.33
CA ILE A 130 3.85 -13.33 9.73
C ILE A 130 3.57 -13.83 11.14
N SER A 131 3.34 -12.93 12.08
CA SER A 131 2.99 -13.30 13.44
C SER A 131 1.68 -14.11 13.45
N ASP A 132 1.62 -15.21 14.21
CA ASP A 132 0.49 -16.16 14.26
C ASP A 132 -0.87 -15.51 14.52
N LYS A 133 -0.90 -14.37 15.19
CA LYS A 133 -2.12 -13.59 15.47
C LYS A 133 -2.43 -12.51 14.45
N ALA A 134 -1.51 -12.22 13.50
CA ALA A 134 -1.70 -11.14 12.52
C ALA A 134 -2.69 -11.53 11.42
N PHE A 135 -2.78 -12.83 11.13
CA PHE A 135 -3.69 -13.38 10.11
C PHE A 135 -4.42 -14.63 10.61
N SER A 136 -5.70 -14.78 10.26
CA SER A 136 -6.32 -16.10 10.31
C SER A 136 -5.70 -16.98 9.21
N LYS A 137 -5.58 -18.29 9.44
CA LYS A 137 -5.02 -19.26 8.46
C LYS A 137 -5.71 -19.16 7.09
N VAL A 138 -7.02 -18.97 7.07
CA VAL A 138 -7.81 -18.79 5.84
C VAL A 138 -7.38 -17.53 5.08
N ARG A 139 -7.13 -16.45 5.79
CA ARG A 139 -6.67 -15.17 5.20
C ARG A 139 -5.25 -15.26 4.67
N GLU A 140 -4.37 -15.98 5.35
CA GLU A 140 -3.00 -16.23 4.89
C GLU A 140 -2.99 -17.03 3.59
N ILE A 141 -3.75 -18.12 3.53
CA ILE A 141 -3.88 -18.94 2.33
C ILE A 141 -4.49 -18.13 1.19
N GLY A 142 -5.56 -17.38 1.44
CA GLY A 142 -6.18 -16.50 0.45
C GLY A 142 -5.21 -15.45 -0.09
N SER A 143 -4.41 -14.82 0.78
CA SER A 143 -3.40 -13.85 0.38
C SER A 143 -2.30 -14.49 -0.48
N LYS A 144 -1.82 -15.69 -0.13
CA LYS A 144 -0.84 -16.43 -0.94
C LYS A 144 -1.38 -16.81 -2.31
N ILE A 145 -2.62 -17.31 -2.39
CA ILE A 145 -3.26 -17.66 -3.67
C ILE A 145 -3.39 -16.42 -4.57
N ILE A 146 -3.91 -15.32 -4.02
CA ILE A 146 -4.06 -14.06 -4.76
C ILE A 146 -2.69 -13.54 -5.23
N THR A 147 -1.67 -13.61 -4.38
CA THR A 147 -0.30 -13.23 -4.74
C THR A 147 0.23 -14.04 -5.91
N VAL A 148 0.03 -15.38 -5.91
CA VAL A 148 0.45 -16.26 -7.02
C VAL A 148 -0.27 -15.90 -8.30
N ILE A 149 -1.59 -15.67 -8.24
CA ILE A 149 -2.40 -15.29 -9.40
C ILE A 149 -1.90 -13.96 -9.98
N ILE A 150 -1.71 -12.94 -9.16
CA ILE A 150 -1.23 -11.61 -9.57
C ILE A 150 0.16 -11.72 -10.19
N LYS A 151 1.09 -12.43 -9.56
CA LYS A 151 2.44 -12.63 -10.09
C LYS A 151 2.43 -13.27 -11.46
N LYS A 152 1.62 -14.32 -11.66
CA LYS A 152 1.53 -15.04 -12.93
C LYS A 152 0.88 -14.19 -14.03
N ILE A 153 -0.20 -13.48 -13.72
CA ILE A 153 -0.95 -12.68 -14.70
C ILE A 153 -0.17 -11.41 -15.08
N LEU A 154 0.40 -10.71 -14.09
CA LEU A 154 1.12 -9.45 -14.33
C LEU A 154 2.60 -9.63 -14.61
N SER A 155 3.10 -10.89 -14.67
CA SER A 155 4.53 -11.20 -14.85
C SER A 155 5.45 -10.48 -13.87
N ILE A 156 4.99 -10.28 -12.62
CA ILE A 156 5.71 -9.56 -11.57
C ILE A 156 6.72 -10.48 -10.89
N ASN A 157 7.98 -10.06 -10.88
CA ASN A 157 9.06 -10.75 -10.17
C ASN A 157 9.24 -10.20 -8.75
N SER A 158 8.29 -10.47 -7.86
CA SER A 158 8.32 -10.09 -6.44
C SER A 158 7.70 -11.19 -5.59
N THR A 159 8.17 -11.40 -4.35
CA THR A 159 7.55 -12.36 -3.42
C THR A 159 6.29 -11.77 -2.77
N ASP A 160 6.22 -10.45 -2.60
CA ASP A 160 5.09 -9.75 -1.96
C ASP A 160 4.66 -8.47 -2.73
N PRO A 161 4.06 -8.61 -3.92
CA PRO A 161 3.63 -7.47 -4.74
C PRO A 161 2.47 -6.67 -4.13
N LEU A 162 1.87 -7.17 -3.05
CA LEU A 162 0.76 -6.52 -2.34
C LEU A 162 1.21 -5.86 -1.03
N SER A 163 2.52 -5.75 -0.81
CA SER A 163 3.06 -5.10 0.39
C SER A 163 2.71 -3.60 0.42
N GLY A 164 2.29 -3.10 1.58
CA GLY A 164 2.17 -1.67 1.87
C GLY A 164 3.49 -1.05 2.36
N PHE A 165 4.59 -1.85 2.40
CA PHE A 165 5.88 -1.41 2.90
C PHE A 165 6.96 -1.54 1.82
N PHE A 166 7.40 -0.41 1.28
CA PHE A 166 8.42 -0.38 0.24
C PHE A 166 9.16 0.95 0.22
N MET A 167 10.31 0.98 -0.41
CA MET A 167 11.08 2.20 -0.70
C MET A 167 11.35 2.28 -2.19
N VAL A 168 11.09 3.42 -2.79
CA VAL A 168 11.17 3.62 -4.25
C VAL A 168 11.98 4.85 -4.57
N ARG A 169 12.71 4.82 -5.69
CA ARG A 169 13.29 6.02 -6.27
C ARG A 169 12.17 6.86 -6.88
N LYS A 170 12.02 8.10 -6.40
CA LYS A 170 10.94 9.00 -6.81
C LYS A 170 10.84 9.13 -8.34
N GLU A 171 11.98 9.30 -9.01
CA GLU A 171 12.02 9.40 -10.48
C GLU A 171 11.42 8.16 -11.17
N SER A 172 11.76 6.95 -10.70
CA SER A 172 11.24 5.71 -11.27
C SER A 172 9.74 5.56 -11.07
N PHE A 173 9.22 6.02 -9.92
CA PHE A 173 7.78 6.05 -9.67
C PHE A 173 7.06 7.05 -10.59
N LEU A 174 7.59 8.27 -10.71
CA LEU A 174 6.97 9.33 -11.51
C LEU A 174 6.87 8.99 -13.00
N LYS A 175 7.80 8.20 -13.55
CA LYS A 175 7.72 7.73 -14.95
C LYS A 175 6.48 6.91 -15.26
N CYS A 176 5.86 6.31 -14.24
CA CYS A 176 4.67 5.48 -14.39
C CYS A 176 3.41 6.12 -13.82
N SER A 177 3.53 7.22 -13.08
CA SER A 177 2.48 7.79 -12.23
C SER A 177 1.20 8.18 -12.97
N ASP A 178 1.32 8.66 -14.21
CA ASP A 178 0.18 9.12 -15.01
C ASP A 178 -0.79 7.97 -15.38
N ASN A 179 -0.29 6.73 -15.34
CA ASN A 179 -1.07 5.53 -15.67
C ASN A 179 -1.52 4.77 -14.42
N LEU A 180 -1.09 5.20 -13.22
CA LEU A 180 -1.45 4.53 -11.97
C LEU A 180 -2.92 4.83 -11.59
N GLN A 181 -3.58 3.82 -11.04
CA GLN A 181 -4.94 3.97 -10.57
C GLN A 181 -4.95 4.67 -9.20
N THR A 182 -5.62 5.81 -9.12
CA THR A 182 -5.79 6.56 -7.87
C THR A 182 -6.79 5.91 -6.91
N GLN A 183 -7.63 5.00 -7.43
CA GLN A 183 -8.63 4.26 -6.67
C GLN A 183 -8.17 2.81 -6.51
N GLY A 184 -8.09 2.35 -5.26
CA GLY A 184 -7.65 0.98 -4.95
C GLY A 184 -6.74 0.93 -3.71
N PHE A 185 -6.41 -0.30 -3.30
CA PHE A 185 -5.62 -0.56 -2.09
C PHE A 185 -4.23 -1.15 -2.39
N LYS A 186 -3.81 -1.24 -3.66
CA LYS A 186 -2.64 -2.03 -4.06
C LYS A 186 -1.72 -1.29 -5.01
N ILE A 187 -1.31 -0.10 -4.58
CA ILE A 187 -0.45 0.79 -5.37
C ILE A 187 0.86 0.12 -5.82
N LEU A 188 1.46 -0.74 -4.99
CA LEU A 188 2.70 -1.42 -5.36
C LEU A 188 2.51 -2.39 -6.53
N ALA A 189 1.42 -3.19 -6.52
CA ALA A 189 1.12 -4.10 -7.63
C ALA A 189 0.84 -3.35 -8.93
N ASP A 190 0.13 -2.23 -8.84
CA ASP A 190 -0.16 -1.36 -9.98
C ASP A 190 1.14 -0.75 -10.54
N PHE A 191 1.99 -0.19 -9.69
CA PHE A 191 3.30 0.32 -10.08
C PHE A 191 4.18 -0.76 -10.73
N LEU A 192 4.26 -1.96 -10.14
CA LEU A 192 5.04 -3.06 -10.69
C LEU A 192 4.54 -3.51 -12.07
N SER A 193 3.23 -3.47 -12.30
CA SER A 193 2.67 -3.85 -13.60
C SER A 193 2.94 -2.80 -14.69
N MET A 194 2.97 -1.50 -14.30
CA MET A 194 3.21 -0.38 -15.23
C MET A 194 4.69 -0.13 -15.51
N SER A 195 5.57 -0.40 -14.55
CA SER A 195 7.01 -0.16 -14.68
C SER A 195 7.73 -1.11 -15.64
N GLY A 196 7.07 -2.20 -16.06
CA GLY A 196 7.60 -3.15 -17.03
C GLY A 196 8.75 -4.02 -16.48
N LYS A 197 9.42 -4.76 -17.38
CA LYS A 197 10.45 -5.75 -17.00
C LYS A 197 11.80 -5.14 -16.62
N ASN A 198 12.03 -3.85 -16.85
CA ASN A 198 13.33 -3.21 -16.67
C ASN A 198 13.52 -2.62 -15.27
N ILE A 199 12.50 -2.61 -14.43
CA ILE A 199 12.60 -2.13 -13.05
C ILE A 199 13.51 -3.06 -12.23
N LYS A 200 14.49 -2.47 -11.55
CA LYS A 200 15.42 -3.20 -10.68
C LYS A 200 14.89 -3.24 -9.26
N ILE A 201 14.56 -4.45 -8.80
CA ILE A 201 13.89 -4.69 -7.52
C ILE A 201 14.80 -5.52 -6.63
N LYS A 202 14.81 -5.19 -5.33
CA LYS A 202 15.29 -6.06 -4.25
C LYS A 202 14.21 -6.18 -3.19
N GLU A 203 14.34 -7.18 -2.33
CA GLU A 203 13.40 -7.43 -1.23
C GLU A 203 14.15 -7.57 0.08
N VAL A 204 13.51 -7.10 1.16
CA VAL A 204 13.98 -7.22 2.53
C VAL A 204 12.89 -7.93 3.33
N GLY A 205 13.23 -9.07 3.92
CA GLY A 205 12.31 -9.80 4.78
C GLY A 205 12.06 -9.06 6.09
N TYR A 206 10.83 -9.09 6.58
CA TYR A 206 10.50 -8.54 7.89
C TYR A 206 9.39 -9.33 8.58
N LYS A 207 9.37 -9.21 9.91
CA LYS A 207 8.31 -9.79 10.72
C LYS A 207 7.10 -8.86 10.73
N PHE A 208 6.00 -9.30 10.10
CA PHE A 208 4.72 -8.59 10.12
C PHE A 208 4.06 -8.77 11.49
N LYS A 209 3.99 -7.68 12.25
CA LYS A 209 3.52 -7.67 13.64
C LYS A 209 1.99 -7.71 13.72
N ASN A 210 1.46 -8.11 14.89
CA ASN A 210 0.04 -7.96 15.17
C ASN A 210 -0.34 -6.48 15.20
N ARG A 211 -1.52 -6.16 14.68
CA ARG A 211 -2.09 -4.82 14.84
C ARG A 211 -2.30 -4.55 16.32
N ILE A 212 -1.86 -3.37 16.77
CA ILE A 212 -1.97 -2.98 18.18
C ILE A 212 -3.36 -2.42 18.44
N MET A 213 -3.93 -1.65 17.49
CA MET A 213 -5.24 -1.02 17.58
C MET A 213 -5.91 -0.94 16.20
N GLY A 214 -7.25 -0.81 16.17
CA GLY A 214 -8.04 -0.69 14.96
C GLY A 214 -8.52 -2.01 14.38
N GLU A 215 -9.56 -1.96 13.55
CA GLU A 215 -10.14 -3.13 12.87
C GLU A 215 -9.53 -3.36 11.49
N SER A 216 -9.51 -4.61 11.07
CA SER A 216 -9.05 -4.95 9.73
C SER A 216 -10.09 -4.53 8.69
N LYS A 217 -9.72 -3.59 7.82
CA LYS A 217 -10.57 -3.09 6.71
C LYS A 217 -10.68 -4.06 5.53
N MET A 218 -10.09 -5.28 5.63
CA MET A 218 -10.26 -6.31 4.58
C MET A 218 -11.67 -6.90 4.65
N SER A 219 -12.52 -6.40 3.78
CA SER A 219 -13.88 -6.90 3.53
C SER A 219 -13.91 -7.76 2.26
N PHE A 220 -15.05 -8.44 2.02
CA PHE A 220 -15.33 -9.10 0.73
C PHE A 220 -15.15 -8.14 -0.46
N LEU A 221 -15.46 -6.86 -0.29
CA LEU A 221 -15.22 -5.81 -1.29
C LEU A 221 -13.74 -5.70 -1.68
N THR A 222 -12.80 -5.85 -0.74
CA THR A 222 -11.35 -5.82 -1.04
C THR A 222 -10.94 -6.97 -1.97
N ILE A 223 -11.55 -8.15 -1.81
CA ILE A 223 -11.32 -9.29 -2.70
C ILE A 223 -11.86 -9.00 -4.10
N LEU A 224 -13.06 -8.45 -4.20
CA LEU A 224 -13.64 -8.04 -5.49
C LEU A 224 -12.80 -6.96 -6.19
N GLU A 225 -12.25 -6.01 -5.44
CA GLU A 225 -11.35 -4.99 -5.99
C GLU A 225 -10.03 -5.57 -6.50
N LEU A 226 -9.47 -6.56 -5.82
CA LEU A 226 -8.28 -7.29 -6.32
C LEU A 226 -8.59 -8.03 -7.62
N PHE A 227 -9.73 -8.71 -7.71
CA PHE A 227 -10.17 -9.34 -8.95
C PHE A 227 -10.36 -8.34 -10.08
N SER A 228 -11.00 -7.20 -9.78
CA SER A 228 -11.24 -6.16 -10.78
C SER A 228 -9.94 -5.50 -11.23
N LEU A 229 -8.95 -5.34 -10.35
CA LEU A 229 -7.61 -4.87 -10.72
C LEU A 229 -6.94 -5.84 -11.70
N VAL A 230 -6.97 -7.14 -11.41
CA VAL A 230 -6.41 -8.17 -12.30
C VAL A 230 -7.08 -8.14 -13.67
N ILE A 231 -8.42 -8.06 -13.71
CA ILE A 231 -9.17 -7.99 -14.98
C ILE A 231 -8.85 -6.69 -15.73
N SER A 232 -8.80 -5.55 -15.03
CA SER A 232 -8.45 -4.27 -15.63
C SER A 232 -7.05 -4.31 -16.27
N GLN A 233 -6.09 -4.93 -15.61
CA GLN A 233 -4.73 -5.10 -16.14
C GLN A 233 -4.68 -6.02 -17.36
N ILE A 234 -5.44 -7.14 -17.36
CA ILE A 234 -5.59 -8.00 -18.54
C ILE A 234 -6.16 -7.21 -19.72
N LEU A 235 -7.11 -6.34 -19.46
CA LEU A 235 -7.73 -5.47 -20.46
C LEU A 235 -6.88 -4.21 -20.76
N LYS A 236 -5.63 -4.16 -20.28
CA LYS A 236 -4.67 -3.04 -20.47
C LYS A 236 -5.25 -1.68 -20.05
N GLY A 237 -5.99 -1.63 -18.95
CA GLY A 237 -6.56 -0.40 -18.41
C GLY A 237 -7.72 0.21 -19.22
N ARG A 238 -8.17 -0.44 -20.31
CA ARG A 238 -9.26 0.07 -21.17
C ARG A 238 -10.62 0.08 -20.49
N VAL A 239 -10.77 -0.65 -19.39
CA VAL A 239 -12.03 -0.80 -18.67
C VAL A 239 -11.82 -0.41 -17.22
N SER A 240 -12.68 0.49 -16.70
CA SER A 240 -12.57 0.94 -15.31
C SER A 240 -12.95 -0.18 -14.33
N ILE A 241 -12.29 -0.20 -13.16
CA ILE A 241 -12.61 -1.13 -12.07
C ILE A 241 -14.10 -1.05 -11.69
N ARG A 242 -14.67 0.16 -11.65
CA ARG A 242 -16.09 0.36 -11.34
C ARG A 242 -17.03 -0.34 -12.32
N PHE A 243 -16.70 -0.30 -13.61
CA PHE A 243 -17.50 -0.99 -14.64
C PHE A 243 -17.40 -2.51 -14.48
N ILE A 244 -16.21 -3.04 -14.17
CA ILE A 244 -16.02 -4.46 -13.92
C ILE A 244 -16.82 -4.92 -12.70
N LEU A 245 -16.77 -4.16 -11.59
CA LEU A 245 -17.57 -4.44 -10.39
C LEU A 245 -19.08 -4.39 -10.70
N PHE A 246 -19.52 -3.41 -11.46
CA PHE A 246 -20.92 -3.32 -11.93
C PHE A 246 -21.35 -4.57 -12.70
N CYS A 247 -20.53 -5.04 -13.64
CA CYS A 247 -20.79 -6.27 -14.40
C CYS A 247 -20.85 -7.50 -13.48
N ILE A 248 -19.93 -7.65 -12.52
CA ILE A 248 -19.92 -8.78 -11.58
C ILE A 248 -21.21 -8.80 -10.74
N VAL A 249 -21.60 -7.64 -10.19
CA VAL A 249 -22.84 -7.52 -9.40
C VAL A 249 -24.06 -7.80 -10.26
N GLY A 250 -24.13 -7.28 -11.49
CA GLY A 250 -25.23 -7.56 -12.43
C GLY A 250 -25.35 -9.05 -12.76
N LEU A 251 -24.24 -9.72 -13.06
CA LEU A 251 -24.22 -11.16 -13.34
C LEU A 251 -24.64 -11.99 -12.13
N SER A 252 -24.22 -11.60 -10.91
CA SER A 252 -24.68 -12.27 -9.69
C SER A 252 -26.19 -12.17 -9.48
N GLY A 253 -26.80 -11.03 -9.82
CA GLY A 253 -28.25 -10.84 -9.78
C GLY A 253 -28.98 -11.74 -10.76
N ILE A 254 -28.49 -11.85 -12.00
CA ILE A 254 -29.05 -12.78 -13.02
C ILE A 254 -28.97 -14.23 -12.51
N PHE A 255 -27.81 -14.62 -11.93
CA PHE A 255 -27.64 -15.98 -11.38
C PHE A 255 -28.63 -16.29 -10.27
N VAL A 256 -28.83 -15.37 -9.32
CA VAL A 256 -29.82 -15.51 -8.24
C VAL A 256 -31.24 -15.63 -8.81
N GLN A 257 -31.59 -14.80 -9.80
CA GLN A 257 -32.91 -14.85 -10.43
C GLN A 257 -33.14 -16.19 -11.13
N LEU A 258 -32.17 -16.73 -11.88
CA LEU A 258 -32.28 -18.03 -12.52
C LEU A 258 -32.45 -19.16 -11.50
N LEU A 259 -31.71 -19.12 -10.36
CA LEU A 259 -31.88 -20.09 -9.28
C LEU A 259 -33.27 -20.06 -8.67
N VAL A 260 -33.80 -18.86 -8.37
CA VAL A 260 -35.13 -18.70 -7.81
C VAL A 260 -36.21 -19.18 -8.78
N THR A 261 -36.08 -18.78 -10.05
CA THR A 261 -37.05 -19.21 -11.10
C THR A 261 -36.98 -20.72 -11.30
N GLY A 262 -35.79 -21.33 -11.31
CA GLY A 262 -35.64 -22.78 -11.42
C GLY A 262 -36.24 -23.54 -10.24
N LEU A 263 -36.09 -23.02 -9.02
CA LEU A 263 -36.71 -23.61 -7.82
C LEU A 263 -38.25 -23.51 -7.85
N VAL A 264 -38.80 -22.39 -8.32
CA VAL A 264 -40.27 -22.20 -8.44
C VAL A 264 -40.88 -23.09 -9.52
N LEU A 265 -40.14 -23.45 -10.57
CA LEU A 265 -40.60 -24.34 -11.62
C LEU A 265 -40.56 -25.83 -11.25
N ILE A 266 -39.80 -26.19 -10.18
CA ILE A 266 -39.66 -27.57 -9.69
C ILE A 266 -40.67 -27.86 -8.56
N LEU A 267 -41.19 -26.83 -7.88
CA LEU A 267 -42.28 -26.92 -6.88
C LEU A 267 -43.65 -26.84 -7.53
#